data_e4b9602614e7da58e64232d2f07d6aee
#
_entry.id   e4b9602614e7da58e64232d2f07d6aee
#
_cell.length_a   1.000
_cell.length_b   1.000
_cell.length_c   1.000
_cell.angle_alpha   90.00
_cell.angle_beta   90.00
_cell.angle_gamma   90.00
#
_symmetry.space_group_name_H-M   'P 1'
#
loop_
_entity.id
_entity.type
_entity.pdbx_description
1 polymer ?
#
loop_
_entity_poly.entity_id
_entity_poly.type
_entity_poly.pdbx_seq_one_letter_code
_entity_poly.pdbx_strand_id
1 'polypeptide(L)'
;MSDSTYNADALEVLSGLDPVRRRPGMYTDTTRPNHLAQEVIDNSVDEALAGHARSISVVLHQDNSLEVSDDGRGMPVDIHPEEGVSGVELILTRLHAGGKFSNKNYQFSGGLHGVGISVVNALSLRVEVRVKRDGQEYAMAFENGEKVRELEVIGTVGKRNTGTTVIFWPDAKYFDSPKFSIS
;
A
#
# COMPACT_ATOMS: atom_id res chain seq x y z
N MET A 1 12.94 29.42 -12.29
CA MET A 1 11.82 28.79 -12.95
C MET A 1 12.11 27.35 -13.36
N SER A 2 13.07 27.16 -14.20
CA SER A 2 13.51 25.80 -14.51
C SER A 2 14.02 25.08 -13.26
N ASP A 3 14.57 25.83 -12.30
CA ASP A 3 15.10 25.24 -11.09
C ASP A 3 14.03 24.58 -10.24
N SER A 4 12.87 25.22 -10.08
CA SER A 4 11.82 24.62 -9.27
C SER A 4 11.23 23.37 -9.96
N THR A 5 11.10 23.41 -11.28
CA THR A 5 10.64 22.26 -12.05
C THR A 5 11.65 21.12 -11.96
N TYR A 6 12.92 21.46 -12.12
CA TYR A 6 13.97 20.46 -12.03
C TYR A 6 14.01 19.82 -10.64
N ASN A 7 13.87 20.63 -9.59
CA ASN A 7 13.87 20.11 -8.22
C ASN A 7 12.69 19.20 -7.95
N ALA A 8 11.53 19.53 -8.49
CA ALA A 8 10.35 18.71 -8.34
C ALA A 8 10.56 17.34 -8.99
N ASP A 9 11.12 17.33 -10.19
CA ASP A 9 11.42 16.08 -10.88
C ASP A 9 12.44 15.25 -10.10
N ALA A 10 13.46 15.89 -9.56
CA ALA A 10 14.45 15.20 -8.75
C ALA A 10 13.83 14.60 -7.50
N LEU A 11 12.90 15.30 -6.88
CA LEU A 11 12.20 14.79 -5.70
C LEU A 11 11.33 13.60 -6.04
N GLU A 12 10.68 13.60 -7.20
CA GLU A 12 9.89 12.45 -7.62
C GLU A 12 10.75 11.20 -7.77
N VAL A 13 11.92 11.35 -8.40
CA VAL A 13 12.84 10.23 -8.56
C VAL A 13 13.30 9.72 -7.20
N LEU A 14 13.58 10.62 -6.27
CA LEU A 14 14.00 10.24 -4.93
C LEU A 14 12.87 9.66 -4.10
N SER A 15 11.64 9.96 -4.45
CA SER A 15 10.47 9.46 -3.72
C SER A 15 10.05 8.07 -4.15
N GLY A 16 10.77 7.47 -5.09
CA GLY A 16 10.52 6.09 -5.46
C GLY A 16 10.91 5.13 -4.33
N LEU A 17 10.88 3.85 -4.61
CA LEU A 17 11.07 2.81 -3.59
C LEU A 17 12.53 2.50 -3.27
N ASP A 18 13.47 2.93 -4.10
CA ASP A 18 14.89 2.64 -3.89
C ASP A 18 15.43 3.08 -2.53
N PRO A 19 15.08 4.27 -2.01
CA PRO A 19 15.57 4.67 -0.69
C PRO A 19 15.20 3.67 0.40
N VAL A 20 14.01 3.08 0.30
CA VAL A 20 13.55 2.10 1.29
C VAL A 20 14.41 0.84 1.24
N ARG A 21 14.71 0.37 0.03
CA ARG A 21 15.52 -0.85 -0.14
C ARG A 21 16.94 -0.64 0.32
N ARG A 22 17.48 0.56 0.14
CA ARG A 22 18.85 0.86 0.54
C ARG A 22 19.01 0.95 2.05
N ARG A 23 17.99 1.46 2.73
CA ARG A 23 18.03 1.67 4.19
C ARG A 23 16.69 1.29 4.80
N PRO A 24 16.34 0.01 4.76
CA PRO A 24 15.03 -0.41 5.27
C PRO A 24 14.80 -0.06 6.73
N GLY A 25 15.86 -0.07 7.54
CA GLY A 25 15.74 0.27 8.95
C GLY A 25 15.30 1.69 9.24
N MET A 26 15.39 2.58 8.26
CA MET A 26 14.88 3.95 8.42
C MET A 26 13.37 4.03 8.27
N TYR A 27 12.74 2.99 7.72
CA TYR A 27 11.33 3.00 7.39
C TYR A 27 10.53 1.97 8.16
N THR A 28 11.18 0.91 8.64
CA THR A 28 10.48 -0.16 9.32
C THR A 28 11.43 -0.85 10.31
N ASP A 29 10.84 -1.59 11.23
CA ASP A 29 11.60 -2.47 12.10
C ASP A 29 12.03 -3.68 11.27
N THR A 30 13.34 -3.90 11.17
CA THR A 30 13.89 -4.97 10.35
C THR A 30 14.13 -6.26 11.13
N THR A 31 13.70 -6.31 12.38
CA THR A 31 13.80 -7.55 13.16
C THR A 31 12.89 -8.62 12.54
N ARG A 32 11.66 -8.27 12.26
CA ARG A 32 10.64 -9.15 11.70
C ARG A 32 9.75 -8.34 10.77
N PRO A 33 9.04 -8.99 9.84
CA PRO A 33 8.14 -8.25 8.94
C PRO A 33 6.84 -7.78 9.60
N ASN A 34 6.71 -7.91 10.91
CA ASN A 34 5.48 -7.53 11.62
C ASN A 34 5.07 -6.08 11.39
N HIS A 35 6.02 -5.16 11.31
CA HIS A 35 5.69 -3.76 11.09
C HIS A 35 5.07 -3.54 9.70
N LEU A 36 5.48 -4.32 8.71
CA LEU A 36 4.85 -4.27 7.39
C LEU A 36 3.38 -4.67 7.49
N ALA A 37 3.09 -5.71 8.26
CA ALA A 37 1.71 -6.11 8.49
C ALA A 37 0.92 -4.99 9.12
N GLN A 38 1.53 -4.30 10.09
CA GLN A 38 0.88 -3.20 10.78
C GLN A 38 0.54 -2.07 9.80
N GLU A 39 1.44 -1.74 8.87
CA GLU A 39 1.18 -0.70 7.89
C GLU A 39 -0.03 -1.03 7.01
N VAL A 40 -0.14 -2.29 6.59
CA VAL A 40 -1.29 -2.70 5.77
C VAL A 40 -2.57 -2.68 6.61
N ILE A 41 -2.50 -3.19 7.84
CA ILE A 41 -3.65 -3.20 8.74
C ILE A 41 -4.10 -1.76 9.05
N ASP A 42 -3.15 -0.86 9.28
CA ASP A 42 -3.48 0.55 9.59
C ASP A 42 -4.25 1.20 8.46
N ASN A 43 -3.95 0.83 7.21
CA ASN A 43 -4.70 1.36 6.08
C ASN A 43 -6.18 0.97 6.17
N SER A 44 -6.46 -0.26 6.56
CA SER A 44 -7.84 -0.72 6.75
C SER A 44 -8.47 -0.12 8.01
N VAL A 45 -7.69 0.04 9.07
CA VAL A 45 -8.16 0.68 10.30
C VAL A 45 -8.56 2.12 10.03
N ASP A 46 -7.82 2.84 9.19
CA ASP A 46 -8.18 4.20 8.82
C ASP A 46 -9.56 4.25 8.16
N GLU A 47 -9.86 3.28 7.30
CA GLU A 47 -11.19 3.19 6.70
C GLU A 47 -12.26 2.94 7.77
N ALA A 48 -11.97 2.13 8.76
CA ALA A 48 -12.91 1.86 9.85
C ALA A 48 -13.10 3.09 10.73
N LEU A 49 -12.03 3.80 11.06
CA LEU A 49 -12.10 5.01 11.87
C LEU A 49 -12.86 6.12 11.16
N ALA A 50 -12.76 6.17 9.85
CA ALA A 50 -13.50 7.15 9.04
C ALA A 50 -14.97 6.75 8.85
N GLY A 51 -15.37 5.59 9.36
CA GLY A 51 -16.76 5.14 9.28
C GLY A 51 -17.11 4.38 8.01
N HIS A 52 -16.13 4.04 7.19
CA HIS A 52 -16.39 3.41 5.90
C HIS A 52 -16.23 1.89 5.92
N ALA A 53 -15.45 1.34 6.83
CA ALA A 53 -15.28 -0.10 6.94
C ALA A 53 -15.86 -0.61 8.25
N ARG A 54 -16.50 -1.76 8.20
CA ARG A 54 -17.07 -2.42 9.38
C ARG A 54 -16.36 -3.73 9.69
N SER A 55 -15.64 -4.27 8.73
CA SER A 55 -15.03 -5.58 8.86
C SER A 55 -13.61 -5.53 8.31
N ILE A 56 -12.67 -6.06 9.06
CA ILE A 56 -11.28 -6.19 8.66
C ILE A 56 -10.88 -7.63 8.94
N SER A 57 -10.33 -8.28 7.91
CA SER A 57 -9.88 -9.67 8.02
C SER A 57 -8.38 -9.71 7.79
N VAL A 58 -7.67 -10.43 8.65
CA VAL A 58 -6.22 -10.61 8.52
C VAL A 58 -5.95 -12.11 8.49
N VAL A 59 -5.30 -12.58 7.44
CA VAL A 59 -4.98 -14.00 7.28
C VAL A 59 -3.48 -14.15 7.05
N LEU A 60 -2.85 -14.94 7.90
CA LEU A 60 -1.45 -15.33 7.71
C LEU A 60 -1.45 -16.70 7.05
N HIS A 61 -0.94 -16.75 5.82
CA HIS A 61 -0.91 -17.98 5.04
C HIS A 61 0.33 -18.81 5.35
N GLN A 62 0.27 -20.08 5.01
CA GLN A 62 1.38 -21.01 5.30
C GLN A 62 2.68 -20.64 4.60
N ASP A 63 2.59 -19.96 3.45
CA ASP A 63 3.76 -19.54 2.70
C ASP A 63 4.37 -18.24 3.23
N ASN A 64 3.94 -17.80 4.41
CA ASN A 64 4.38 -16.56 5.06
C ASN A 64 3.91 -15.30 4.35
N SER A 65 2.92 -15.41 3.45
CA SER A 65 2.25 -14.22 2.96
C SER A 65 1.16 -13.79 3.95
N LEU A 66 0.86 -12.51 3.95
CA LEU A 66 -0.18 -11.97 4.81
C LEU A 66 -1.21 -11.26 3.95
N GLU A 67 -2.47 -11.51 4.24
CA GLU A 67 -3.59 -10.93 3.51
C GLU A 67 -4.43 -10.10 4.45
N VAL A 68 -4.70 -8.86 4.07
CA VAL A 68 -5.58 -7.96 4.83
C VAL A 68 -6.69 -7.50 3.90
N SER A 69 -7.93 -7.72 4.33
CA SER A 69 -9.12 -7.31 3.57
C SER A 69 -10.00 -6.44 4.42
N ASP A 70 -10.59 -5.43 3.83
CA ASP A 70 -11.63 -4.64 4.48
C ASP A 70 -12.80 -4.44 3.54
N ASP A 71 -13.92 -4.00 4.09
CA ASP A 71 -15.13 -3.68 3.34
C ASP A 71 -15.36 -2.18 3.26
N GLY A 72 -14.29 -1.39 3.24
CA GLY A 72 -14.36 0.05 3.10
C GLY A 72 -14.68 0.48 1.68
N ARG A 73 -14.34 1.72 1.35
CA ARG A 73 -14.68 2.29 0.04
C ARG A 73 -13.91 1.67 -1.12
N GLY A 74 -12.80 1.02 -0.83
CA GLY A 74 -11.84 0.59 -1.83
C GLY A 74 -10.87 1.71 -2.17
N MET A 75 -9.62 1.34 -2.43
CA MET A 75 -8.63 2.33 -2.84
C MET A 75 -9.06 3.02 -4.13
N PRO A 76 -8.73 4.31 -4.31
CA PRO A 76 -9.08 5.01 -5.55
C PRO A 76 -8.47 4.33 -6.76
N VAL A 77 -9.28 4.13 -7.79
CA VAL A 77 -8.84 3.47 -9.03
C VAL A 77 -8.72 4.46 -10.19
N ASP A 78 -9.23 5.67 -10.02
CA ASP A 78 -9.14 6.70 -11.06
C ASP A 78 -7.71 7.23 -11.19
N ILE A 79 -7.45 7.82 -12.34
CA ILE A 79 -6.13 8.38 -12.64
C ILE A 79 -5.97 9.71 -11.94
N HIS A 80 -4.88 9.86 -11.20
CA HIS A 80 -4.58 11.12 -10.54
C HIS A 80 -4.22 12.16 -11.59
N PRO A 81 -4.87 13.35 -11.56
CA PRO A 81 -4.69 14.32 -12.65
C PRO A 81 -3.27 14.84 -12.80
N GLU A 82 -2.52 14.92 -11.73
CA GLU A 82 -1.15 15.42 -11.79
C GLU A 82 -0.12 14.33 -11.99
N GLU A 83 -0.36 13.15 -11.41
CA GLU A 83 0.63 12.08 -11.43
C GLU A 83 0.47 11.14 -12.63
N GLY A 84 -0.70 11.11 -13.23
CA GLY A 84 -0.92 10.31 -14.44
C GLY A 84 -1.04 8.81 -14.20
N VAL A 85 -1.12 8.37 -12.96
CA VAL A 85 -1.29 6.96 -12.60
C VAL A 85 -2.47 6.82 -11.65
N SER A 86 -2.95 5.59 -11.50
CA SER A 86 -4.09 5.35 -10.63
C SER A 86 -3.76 5.62 -9.17
N GLY A 87 -4.79 5.89 -8.38
CA GLY A 87 -4.62 6.06 -6.94
C GLY A 87 -3.98 4.84 -6.29
N VAL A 88 -4.37 3.64 -6.73
CA VAL A 88 -3.76 2.40 -6.22
C VAL A 88 -2.25 2.41 -6.47
N GLU A 89 -1.84 2.73 -7.68
CA GLU A 89 -0.42 2.75 -8.02
C GLU A 89 0.33 3.79 -7.18
N LEU A 90 -0.26 4.95 -6.97
CA LEU A 90 0.36 5.99 -6.14
C LEU A 90 0.58 5.48 -4.71
N ILE A 91 -0.43 4.87 -4.14
CA ILE A 91 -0.36 4.38 -2.75
C ILE A 91 0.73 3.33 -2.63
N LEU A 92 0.90 2.49 -3.63
CA LEU A 92 1.85 1.38 -3.60
C LEU A 92 3.27 1.77 -3.97
N THR A 93 3.48 2.90 -4.64
CA THR A 93 4.79 3.21 -5.23
C THR A 93 5.40 4.52 -4.81
N ARG A 94 4.67 5.38 -4.09
CA ARG A 94 5.19 6.70 -3.72
C ARG A 94 5.32 6.82 -2.22
N LEU A 95 6.47 7.25 -1.78
CA LEU A 95 6.68 7.58 -0.38
C LEU A 95 5.93 8.87 -0.07
N HIS A 96 5.28 8.88 1.08
CA HIS A 96 4.53 10.05 1.57
C HIS A 96 3.35 10.45 0.69
N ALA A 97 2.96 9.60 -0.25
CA ALA A 97 1.80 9.88 -1.08
C ALA A 97 0.57 10.17 -0.22
N GLY A 98 0.36 9.34 0.78
CA GLY A 98 -0.77 9.52 1.68
C GLY A 98 -0.73 10.85 2.39
N GLY A 99 0.43 11.23 2.91
CA GLY A 99 0.57 12.49 3.64
C GLY A 99 0.25 13.69 2.78
N LYS A 100 0.58 13.64 1.52
CA LYS A 100 0.43 14.78 0.65
C LYS A 100 -1.00 15.02 0.18
N PHE A 101 -1.68 14.00 -0.29
CA PHE A 101 -3.04 14.21 -0.76
C PHE A 101 -4.10 13.61 0.12
N SER A 102 -3.74 13.08 1.24
CA SER A 102 -4.72 12.58 2.17
C SER A 102 -4.80 13.42 3.42
N ASN A 103 -4.25 14.62 3.42
CA ASN A 103 -4.31 15.52 4.55
C ASN A 103 -5.67 15.56 5.21
N LYS A 104 -6.69 15.69 4.39
CA LYS A 104 -8.04 15.85 4.90
C LYS A 104 -8.67 14.54 5.30
N ASN A 105 -8.28 13.46 4.65
CA ASN A 105 -8.95 12.18 4.83
C ASN A 105 -8.23 11.26 5.81
N TYR A 106 -6.93 11.44 5.95
CA TYR A 106 -6.11 10.54 6.74
C TYR A 106 -5.32 11.24 7.83
N GLN A 107 -5.72 12.44 8.20
CA GLN A 107 -5.04 13.16 9.27
C GLN A 107 -5.10 12.42 10.60
N PHE A 108 -5.99 11.45 10.69
CA PHE A 108 -6.09 10.59 11.87
C PHE A 108 -5.44 9.25 11.63
N SER A 109 -4.81 9.08 10.49
CA SER A 109 -4.20 7.81 10.22
C SER A 109 -3.27 7.53 11.37
N GLY A 110 -3.49 6.40 11.97
CA GLY A 110 -2.63 5.94 13.00
C GLY A 110 -1.23 5.74 12.52
N GLY A 111 -1.01 6.08 11.30
CA GLY A 111 0.30 6.08 10.73
C GLY A 111 1.20 6.95 11.55
N LEU A 112 1.42 6.56 12.78
CA LEU A 112 2.42 7.18 13.59
C LEU A 112 3.73 7.23 12.85
N HIS A 113 3.90 6.30 11.93
CA HIS A 113 5.12 6.21 11.13
C HIS A 113 4.97 6.90 9.78
N GLY A 114 3.74 7.08 9.31
CA GLY A 114 3.46 7.82 8.08
C GLY A 114 4.12 7.28 6.83
N VAL A 115 4.59 6.04 6.86
CA VAL A 115 5.35 5.50 5.74
C VAL A 115 4.47 4.80 4.71
N GLY A 116 3.36 4.22 5.17
CA GLY A 116 2.37 3.66 4.28
C GLY A 116 2.73 2.36 3.61
N ILE A 117 1.83 1.94 2.72
CA ILE A 117 1.95 0.65 2.05
C ILE A 117 3.10 0.61 1.05
N SER A 118 3.57 1.75 0.59
CA SER A 118 4.70 1.77 -0.34
C SER A 118 5.95 1.12 0.25
N VAL A 119 6.16 1.24 1.55
CA VAL A 119 7.27 0.57 2.24
C VAL A 119 7.07 -0.95 2.17
N VAL A 120 5.85 -1.42 2.37
CA VAL A 120 5.53 -2.84 2.25
C VAL A 120 5.88 -3.34 0.87
N ASN A 121 5.50 -2.59 -0.16
CA ASN A 121 5.79 -2.97 -1.54
C ASN A 121 7.29 -3.02 -1.80
N ALA A 122 8.03 -2.05 -1.30
CA ALA A 122 9.48 -1.99 -1.50
C ALA A 122 10.19 -3.20 -0.91
N LEU A 123 9.70 -3.74 0.20
CA LEU A 123 10.37 -4.79 0.97
C LEU A 123 9.71 -6.16 0.80
N SER A 124 8.89 -6.31 -0.22
CA SER A 124 8.20 -7.56 -0.49
C SER A 124 8.64 -8.16 -1.82
N LEU A 125 8.67 -9.48 -1.87
CA LEU A 125 8.90 -10.18 -3.13
C LEU A 125 7.75 -9.95 -4.09
N ARG A 126 6.52 -9.90 -3.56
CA ARG A 126 5.32 -9.71 -4.36
C ARG A 126 4.25 -9.03 -3.53
N VAL A 127 3.48 -8.20 -4.17
CA VAL A 127 2.27 -7.59 -3.58
C VAL A 127 1.15 -7.70 -4.60
N GLU A 128 -0.02 -8.15 -4.14
CA GLU A 128 -1.23 -8.17 -4.95
C GLU A 128 -2.27 -7.30 -4.28
N VAL A 129 -2.91 -6.46 -5.06
CA VAL A 129 -3.98 -5.59 -4.57
C VAL A 129 -5.23 -5.87 -5.36
N ARG A 130 -6.35 -6.04 -4.66
CA ARG A 130 -7.67 -6.13 -5.28
C ARG A 130 -8.55 -5.06 -4.68
N VAL A 131 -9.31 -4.41 -5.54
CA VAL A 131 -10.20 -3.33 -5.11
C VAL A 131 -11.57 -3.59 -5.69
N LYS A 132 -12.59 -3.57 -4.84
CA LYS A 132 -13.98 -3.62 -5.25
C LYS A 132 -14.55 -2.23 -5.09
N ARG A 133 -15.03 -1.67 -6.19
CA ARG A 133 -15.46 -0.29 -6.19
C ARG A 133 -16.31 -0.03 -7.44
N ASP A 134 -17.38 0.73 -7.29
CA ASP A 134 -18.22 1.15 -8.40
C ASP A 134 -18.76 0.00 -9.25
N GLY A 135 -19.06 -1.11 -8.59
CA GLY A 135 -19.65 -2.28 -9.28
C GLY A 135 -18.61 -3.13 -9.99
N GLN A 136 -17.33 -2.88 -9.81
CA GLN A 136 -16.28 -3.64 -10.48
C GLN A 136 -15.21 -4.09 -9.48
N GLU A 137 -14.54 -5.17 -9.84
CA GLU A 137 -13.39 -5.63 -9.09
C GLU A 137 -12.14 -5.44 -9.95
N TYR A 138 -11.11 -4.83 -9.34
CA TYR A 138 -9.85 -4.50 -10.00
C TYR A 138 -8.73 -5.29 -9.34
N ALA A 139 -7.67 -5.54 -10.10
CA ALA A 139 -6.47 -6.16 -9.55
C ALA A 139 -5.23 -5.51 -10.13
N MET A 140 -4.20 -5.47 -9.32
CA MET A 140 -2.89 -4.94 -9.67
C MET A 140 -1.84 -5.74 -8.92
N ALA A 141 -0.66 -5.90 -9.49
CA ALA A 141 0.39 -6.68 -8.84
C ALA A 141 1.76 -6.08 -9.07
N PHE A 142 2.63 -6.31 -8.10
CA PHE A 142 4.02 -5.85 -8.10
C PHE A 142 4.92 -7.00 -7.70
N GLU A 143 6.14 -7.01 -8.24
CA GLU A 143 7.19 -7.93 -7.81
C GLU A 143 8.46 -7.13 -7.58
N ASN A 144 9.04 -7.30 -6.42
CA ASN A 144 10.22 -6.53 -6.01
C ASN A 144 9.99 -5.03 -6.15
N GLY A 145 8.76 -4.59 -5.86
CA GLY A 145 8.38 -3.19 -5.95
C GLY A 145 8.07 -2.68 -7.34
N GLU A 146 8.24 -3.50 -8.37
CA GLU A 146 7.97 -3.09 -9.74
C GLU A 146 6.63 -3.63 -10.22
N LYS A 147 5.91 -2.80 -10.95
CA LYS A 147 4.60 -3.18 -11.46
C LYS A 147 4.74 -4.30 -12.50
N VAL A 148 4.11 -5.44 -12.23
CA VAL A 148 4.08 -6.57 -13.16
C VAL A 148 2.70 -6.80 -13.74
N ARG A 149 1.67 -6.18 -13.16
CA ARG A 149 0.32 -6.23 -13.68
C ARG A 149 -0.32 -4.86 -13.52
N GLU A 150 -0.77 -4.29 -14.64
CA GLU A 150 -1.49 -3.02 -14.63
C GLU A 150 -2.81 -3.17 -13.88
N LEU A 151 -3.30 -2.07 -13.33
CA LEU A 151 -4.62 -2.07 -12.73
C LEU A 151 -5.64 -2.36 -13.81
N GLU A 152 -6.40 -3.44 -13.65
CA GLU A 152 -7.39 -3.85 -14.64
C GLU A 152 -8.62 -4.42 -13.95
N VAL A 153 -9.73 -4.36 -14.65
CA VAL A 153 -10.99 -4.95 -14.18
C VAL A 153 -10.89 -6.47 -14.34
N ILE A 154 -11.15 -7.20 -13.26
CA ILE A 154 -11.14 -8.65 -13.28
C ILE A 154 -12.52 -9.25 -13.09
N GLY A 155 -13.53 -8.44 -12.80
CA GLY A 155 -14.87 -8.95 -12.60
C GLY A 155 -15.84 -7.83 -12.28
N THR A 156 -17.10 -8.23 -12.11
CA THR A 156 -18.15 -7.32 -11.67
C THR A 156 -18.64 -7.75 -10.30
N VAL A 157 -19.05 -6.79 -9.50
CA VAL A 157 -19.60 -7.05 -8.17
C VAL A 157 -20.81 -6.14 -7.98
N GLY A 158 -21.58 -6.38 -6.94
CA GLY A 158 -22.66 -5.46 -6.59
C GLY A 158 -22.11 -4.09 -6.24
N LYS A 159 -22.86 -3.04 -6.55
CA LYS A 159 -22.39 -1.68 -6.30
C LYS A 159 -22.08 -1.39 -4.83
N ARG A 160 -22.73 -2.11 -3.92
CA ARG A 160 -22.49 -1.95 -2.50
C ARG A 160 -21.38 -2.85 -1.97
N ASN A 161 -20.88 -3.75 -2.81
CA ASN A 161 -19.81 -4.63 -2.44
C ASN A 161 -18.50 -3.92 -2.74
N THR A 162 -17.92 -3.32 -1.70
CA THR A 162 -16.71 -2.52 -1.84
C THR A 162 -15.66 -2.99 -0.86
N GLY A 163 -14.41 -2.63 -1.12
CA GLY A 163 -13.33 -2.91 -0.19
C GLY A 163 -11.99 -3.05 -0.88
N THR A 164 -10.98 -3.27 -0.06
CA THR A 164 -9.60 -3.44 -0.52
C THR A 164 -9.04 -4.71 0.09
N THR A 165 -8.30 -5.47 -0.72
CA THR A 165 -7.53 -6.62 -0.25
C THR A 165 -6.09 -6.43 -0.68
N VAL A 166 -5.17 -6.56 0.26
CA VAL A 166 -3.73 -6.51 -0.01
C VAL A 166 -3.12 -7.81 0.48
N ILE A 167 -2.39 -8.48 -0.39
CA ILE A 167 -1.64 -9.68 -0.04
C ILE A 167 -0.17 -9.37 -0.32
N PHE A 168 0.71 -9.64 0.62
CA PHE A 168 2.13 -9.42 0.40
C PHE A 168 2.97 -10.57 0.92
N TRP A 169 4.09 -10.79 0.22
CA TRP A 169 5.09 -11.81 0.54
C TRP A 169 6.36 -11.07 0.93
N PRO A 170 6.67 -10.94 2.23
CA PRO A 170 7.87 -10.20 2.64
C PRO A 170 9.13 -10.81 2.06
N ASP A 171 10.10 -9.97 1.70
CA ASP A 171 11.38 -10.44 1.23
C ASP A 171 12.31 -10.68 2.42
N ALA A 172 12.64 -11.94 2.66
CA ALA A 172 13.40 -12.36 3.83
C ALA A 172 14.74 -11.65 3.98
N LYS A 173 15.33 -11.21 2.87
CA LYS A 173 16.68 -10.62 2.93
C LYS A 173 16.73 -9.31 3.72
N TYR A 174 15.59 -8.68 3.95
CA TYR A 174 15.54 -7.41 4.68
C TYR A 174 15.32 -7.57 6.18
N PHE A 175 15.08 -8.78 6.65
CA PHE A 175 14.68 -9.02 8.04
C PHE A 175 15.58 -10.03 8.71
N ASP A 176 15.87 -9.79 10.00
CA ASP A 176 16.67 -10.71 10.80
C ASP A 176 15.96 -12.06 10.93
N SER A 177 14.65 -12.02 11.18
CA SER A 177 13.80 -13.18 11.23
C SER A 177 12.72 -13.04 10.17
N PRO A 178 12.68 -13.95 9.17
CA PRO A 178 11.79 -13.74 8.02
C PRO A 178 10.32 -14.01 8.32
N LYS A 179 10.02 -14.68 9.39
CA LYS A 179 8.64 -15.07 9.70
C LYS A 179 7.96 -14.05 10.60
N PHE A 180 6.66 -13.90 10.40
CA PHE A 180 5.83 -13.10 11.28
C PHE A 180 5.78 -13.73 12.67
N SER A 181 5.69 -12.88 13.67
CA SER A 181 5.43 -13.31 15.05
C SER A 181 3.98 -12.99 15.38
N ILE A 182 3.27 -13.96 15.89
CA ILE A 182 1.84 -13.86 16.17
C ILE A 182 1.56 -13.46 17.61
N SER A 183 2.55 -13.50 18.47
CA SER A 183 2.37 -13.20 19.90
C SER A 183 2.02 -11.75 20.18
#